data_f15c88b35472fd32c476089453b885d0
#
_entry.id   f15c88b35472fd32c476089453b885d0
#
_cell.length_a   1.000
_cell.length_b   1.000
_cell.length_c   1.000
_cell.angle_alpha   90.00
_cell.angle_beta   90.00
_cell.angle_gamma   90.00
#
_symmetry.space_group_name_H-M   'P 1'
#
loop_
_entity.id
_entity.type
_entity.pdbx_description
1 polymer ?
#
loop_
_entity_poly.entity_id
_entity_poly.type
_entity_poly.pdbx_seq_one_letter_code
_entity_poly.pdbx_strand_id
1 'polypeptide(L)'
;MKTHNLIGYALLLLQAAASAYFAPPAFGPWLGMALGMLYFTAIWFLSGVYLSDVIHMGITHGALDYKPWFIKTVTVVSNTVGIYVNPVTWVNRHRHHHEFADHAGDPNKLDGDGFWRTLYLCLFPYPCRDDLAEDDILKSAPFRMVSNPVYAVFSQFASFGVTWLVFRDWKYALVIWGGLRIFALWVNLIQNYWTHDRRFGTRRYNDPDNAMNIGDWLPVMATFSACLQNNHHHYPAFLRTSHDPAEFDFGFMTVRVMKSLGLVKASSTGDDMPPDLALREIGF
;
A
#
# COMPACT_ATOMS: atom_id res chain seq x y z
N MET A 1 20.80 -3.44 12.17
CA MET A 1 19.57 -2.96 11.50
C MET A 1 19.08 -4.05 10.55
N LYS A 2 17.79 -4.37 10.53
CA LYS A 2 17.23 -5.42 9.66
C LYS A 2 17.37 -5.02 8.18
N THR A 3 17.55 -5.98 7.27
CA THR A 3 17.85 -5.72 5.84
C THR A 3 16.78 -4.87 5.15
N HIS A 4 15.50 -5.14 5.40
CA HIS A 4 14.41 -4.35 4.82
C HIS A 4 14.45 -2.88 5.23
N ASN A 5 14.79 -2.57 6.48
CA ASN A 5 14.96 -1.20 6.95
C ASN A 5 16.15 -0.51 6.30
N LEU A 6 17.29 -1.23 6.19
CA LEU A 6 18.49 -0.69 5.55
C LEU A 6 18.19 -0.27 4.10
N ILE A 7 17.51 -1.14 3.35
CA ILE A 7 17.12 -0.84 1.97
C ILE A 7 16.19 0.37 1.93
N GLY A 8 15.15 0.42 2.76
CA GLY A 8 14.20 1.53 2.79
C GLY A 8 14.86 2.87 3.11
N TYR A 9 15.70 2.93 4.14
CA TYR A 9 16.44 4.16 4.46
C TYR A 9 17.43 4.55 3.37
N ALA A 10 18.12 3.58 2.75
CA ALA A 10 19.01 3.84 1.62
C ALA A 10 18.24 4.43 0.42
N LEU A 11 17.08 3.91 0.10
CA LEU A 11 16.22 4.46 -0.97
C LEU A 11 15.79 5.90 -0.68
N LEU A 12 15.39 6.21 0.55
CA LEU A 12 15.00 7.58 0.93
C LEU A 12 16.20 8.54 0.90
N LEU A 13 17.37 8.11 1.36
CA LEU A 13 18.60 8.92 1.29
C LEU A 13 19.04 9.15 -0.16
N LEU A 14 19.00 8.11 -0.99
CA LEU A 14 19.31 8.23 -2.42
C LEU A 14 18.31 9.16 -3.13
N GLN A 15 17.01 9.07 -2.80
CA GLN A 15 15.99 9.97 -3.34
C GLN A 15 16.26 11.42 -2.94
N ALA A 16 16.58 11.67 -1.66
CA ALA A 16 16.92 13.01 -1.18
C ALA A 16 18.17 13.57 -1.87
N ALA A 17 19.23 12.76 -1.97
CA ALA A 17 20.49 13.14 -2.65
C ALA A 17 20.25 13.42 -4.15
N ALA A 18 19.51 12.56 -4.83
CA ALA A 18 19.16 12.75 -6.24
C ALA A 18 18.28 14.00 -6.43
N SER A 19 17.35 14.27 -5.53
CA SER A 19 16.53 15.50 -5.56
C SER A 19 17.38 16.75 -5.35
N ALA A 20 18.44 16.69 -4.52
CA ALA A 20 19.38 17.79 -4.37
C ALA A 20 20.24 17.99 -5.62
N TYR A 21 20.77 16.90 -6.17
CA TYR A 21 21.70 16.95 -7.31
C TYR A 21 21.04 17.39 -8.62
N PHE A 22 19.81 16.92 -8.89
CA PHE A 22 19.05 17.27 -10.09
C PHE A 22 18.11 18.47 -9.88
N ALA A 23 18.20 19.15 -8.74
CA ALA A 23 17.35 20.31 -8.46
C ALA A 23 17.46 21.38 -9.58
N PRO A 24 16.33 21.93 -10.05
CA PRO A 24 16.35 23.04 -10.99
C PRO A 24 17.20 24.21 -10.44
N PRO A 25 17.97 24.91 -11.28
CA PRO A 25 18.81 26.02 -10.84
C PRO A 25 18.07 27.09 -10.04
N ALA A 26 16.78 27.30 -10.35
CA ALA A 26 15.93 28.27 -9.64
C ALA A 26 15.69 27.91 -8.16
N PHE A 27 15.83 26.65 -7.77
CA PHE A 27 15.61 26.19 -6.39
C PHE A 27 16.93 26.08 -5.61
N GLY A 28 18.01 25.73 -6.32
CA GLY A 28 19.24 25.27 -5.67
C GLY A 28 19.05 23.90 -4.95
N PRO A 29 20.16 23.30 -4.48
CA PRO A 29 20.13 21.89 -4.02
C PRO A 29 19.25 21.69 -2.79
N TRP A 30 19.29 22.55 -1.79
CA TRP A 30 18.57 22.35 -0.53
C TRP A 30 17.07 22.53 -0.67
N LEU A 31 16.62 23.58 -1.35
CA LEU A 31 15.20 23.80 -1.60
C LEU A 31 14.65 22.74 -2.57
N GLY A 32 15.42 22.38 -3.60
CA GLY A 32 15.08 21.28 -4.50
C GLY A 32 14.90 19.97 -3.74
N MET A 33 15.85 19.60 -2.89
CA MET A 33 15.69 18.42 -2.03
C MET A 33 14.41 18.48 -1.19
N ALA A 34 14.16 19.59 -0.51
CA ALA A 34 12.99 19.73 0.36
C ALA A 34 11.68 19.64 -0.43
N LEU A 35 11.56 20.35 -1.56
CA LEU A 35 10.35 20.31 -2.40
C LEU A 35 10.14 18.94 -3.05
N GLY A 36 11.22 18.29 -3.52
CA GLY A 36 11.16 16.95 -4.08
C GLY A 36 10.70 15.90 -3.08
N MET A 37 11.25 15.92 -1.85
CA MET A 37 10.87 15.01 -0.79
C MET A 37 9.45 15.29 -0.29
N LEU A 38 9.03 16.56 -0.21
CA LEU A 38 7.66 16.90 0.13
C LEU A 38 6.67 16.36 -0.90
N TYR A 39 6.93 16.57 -2.18
CA TYR A 39 6.09 16.04 -3.26
C TYR A 39 6.08 14.52 -3.27
N PHE A 40 7.25 13.89 -3.15
CA PHE A 40 7.39 12.44 -3.04
C PHE A 40 6.51 11.89 -1.91
N THR A 41 6.60 12.47 -0.72
CA THR A 41 5.82 12.05 0.44
C THR A 41 4.33 12.27 0.24
N ALA A 42 3.92 13.39 -0.35
CA ALA A 42 2.51 13.70 -0.62
C ALA A 42 1.90 12.69 -1.62
N ILE A 43 2.61 12.39 -2.71
CA ILE A 43 2.14 11.39 -3.69
C ILE A 43 2.15 9.99 -3.10
N TRP A 44 3.16 9.64 -2.28
CA TRP A 44 3.19 8.38 -1.56
C TRP A 44 2.00 8.25 -0.61
N PHE A 45 1.70 9.30 0.17
CA PHE A 45 0.57 9.32 1.09
C PHE A 45 -0.77 9.13 0.35
N LEU A 46 -1.00 9.86 -0.74
CA LEU A 46 -2.19 9.70 -1.57
C LEU A 46 -2.34 8.27 -2.10
N SER A 47 -1.25 7.68 -2.60
CA SER A 47 -1.25 6.31 -3.13
C SER A 47 -1.45 5.28 -2.02
N GLY A 48 -0.88 5.50 -0.84
CA GLY A 48 -1.01 4.61 0.31
C GLY A 48 -2.42 4.61 0.90
N VAL A 49 -3.05 5.78 1.07
CA VAL A 49 -4.46 5.88 1.47
C VAL A 49 -5.35 5.15 0.46
N TYR A 50 -5.12 5.34 -0.84
CA TYR A 50 -5.89 4.66 -1.86
C TYR A 50 -5.70 3.14 -1.81
N LEU A 51 -4.46 2.67 -1.78
CA LEU A 51 -4.18 1.23 -1.82
C LEU A 51 -4.52 0.53 -0.52
N SER A 52 -4.04 1.06 0.62
CA SER A 52 -4.20 0.40 1.91
C SER A 52 -5.60 0.57 2.48
N ASP A 53 -6.11 1.81 2.53
CA ASP A 53 -7.38 2.03 3.20
C ASP A 53 -8.56 1.78 2.26
N VAL A 54 -8.50 2.32 1.01
CA VAL A 54 -9.67 2.26 0.10
C VAL A 54 -9.79 0.90 -0.58
N ILE A 55 -8.74 0.44 -1.27
CA ILE A 55 -8.81 -0.84 -2.01
C ILE A 55 -8.70 -2.02 -1.06
N HIS A 56 -7.68 -2.05 -0.20
CA HIS A 56 -7.38 -3.18 0.67
C HIS A 56 -8.44 -3.35 1.75
N MET A 57 -8.48 -2.45 2.75
CA MET A 57 -9.41 -2.62 3.88
C MET A 57 -10.86 -2.38 3.46
N GLY A 58 -11.11 -1.40 2.60
CA GLY A 58 -12.46 -1.01 2.23
C GLY A 58 -13.12 -1.98 1.25
N ILE A 59 -12.61 -2.08 0.03
CA ILE A 59 -13.27 -2.89 -1.01
C ILE A 59 -12.99 -4.37 -0.80
N THR A 60 -11.71 -4.75 -0.64
CA THR A 60 -11.32 -6.16 -0.61
C THR A 60 -11.85 -6.88 0.61
N HIS A 61 -11.72 -6.29 1.79
CA HIS A 61 -12.17 -6.88 3.06
C HIS A 61 -13.53 -6.37 3.55
N GLY A 62 -14.12 -5.39 2.85
CA GLY A 62 -15.44 -4.86 3.21
C GLY A 62 -15.50 -4.13 4.56
N ALA A 63 -14.35 -3.70 5.10
CA ALA A 63 -14.26 -3.10 6.43
C ALA A 63 -14.78 -1.66 6.50
N LEU A 64 -14.90 -0.97 5.36
CA LEU A 64 -15.29 0.44 5.29
C LEU A 64 -16.39 0.70 4.25
N ASP A 65 -17.39 1.46 4.66
CA ASP A 65 -18.36 2.07 3.75
C ASP A 65 -17.91 3.49 3.40
N TYR A 66 -17.92 3.82 2.12
CA TYR A 66 -17.47 5.10 1.59
C TYR A 66 -18.59 5.97 1.09
N LYS A 67 -18.42 7.30 1.18
CA LYS A 67 -19.23 8.20 0.35
C LYS A 67 -18.92 7.95 -1.12
N PRO A 68 -19.95 7.72 -1.99
CA PRO A 68 -19.72 7.34 -3.39
C PRO A 68 -18.86 8.32 -4.18
N TRP A 69 -18.98 9.63 -3.92
CA TRP A 69 -18.16 10.63 -4.58
C TRP A 69 -16.70 10.52 -4.17
N PHE A 70 -16.42 10.28 -2.87
CA PHE A 70 -15.05 10.20 -2.35
C PHE A 70 -14.30 9.01 -2.96
N ILE A 71 -14.87 7.81 -2.88
CA ILE A 71 -14.21 6.59 -3.41
C ILE A 71 -13.95 6.71 -4.91
N LYS A 72 -14.90 7.26 -5.69
CA LYS A 72 -14.73 7.46 -7.13
C LYS A 72 -13.63 8.48 -7.45
N THR A 73 -13.60 9.59 -6.71
CA THR A 73 -12.61 10.66 -6.91
C THR A 73 -11.22 10.19 -6.54
N VAL A 74 -11.03 9.58 -5.35
CA VAL A 74 -9.71 9.14 -4.92
C VAL A 74 -9.17 8.03 -5.84
N THR A 75 -10.03 7.16 -6.37
CA THR A 75 -9.65 6.14 -7.35
C THR A 75 -9.07 6.78 -8.62
N VAL A 76 -9.74 7.76 -9.20
CA VAL A 76 -9.26 8.42 -10.42
C VAL A 76 -8.02 9.24 -10.14
N VAL A 77 -8.03 10.07 -9.09
CA VAL A 77 -6.93 10.97 -8.76
C VAL A 77 -5.66 10.19 -8.43
N SER A 78 -5.75 9.21 -7.51
CA SER A 78 -4.58 8.41 -7.12
C SER A 78 -3.97 7.66 -8.30
N ASN A 79 -4.81 7.07 -9.17
CA ASN A 79 -4.33 6.34 -10.35
C ASN A 79 -3.84 7.25 -11.49
N THR A 80 -4.21 8.54 -11.50
CA THR A 80 -3.72 9.48 -12.52
C THR A 80 -2.41 10.13 -12.13
N VAL A 81 -2.26 10.57 -10.87
CA VAL A 81 -1.09 11.33 -10.42
C VAL A 81 -0.15 10.55 -9.51
N GLY A 82 -0.62 9.47 -8.90
CA GLY A 82 0.11 8.64 -7.94
C GLY A 82 0.74 7.38 -8.55
N ILE A 83 0.72 6.33 -7.74
CA ILE A 83 1.13 4.98 -8.17
C ILE A 83 -0.10 4.26 -8.71
N TYR A 84 -0.04 3.87 -9.98
CA TYR A 84 -1.14 3.16 -10.62
C TYR A 84 -1.35 1.76 -10.04
N VAL A 85 -2.59 1.44 -9.74
CA VAL A 85 -3.05 0.12 -9.33
C VAL A 85 -4.35 -0.20 -10.08
N ASN A 86 -4.41 -1.33 -10.79
CA ASN A 86 -5.66 -1.81 -11.36
C ASN A 86 -6.55 -2.35 -10.24
N PRO A 87 -7.66 -1.70 -9.89
CA PRO A 87 -8.43 -2.07 -8.71
C PRO A 87 -9.09 -3.45 -8.83
N VAL A 88 -9.59 -3.82 -10.00
CA VAL A 88 -10.23 -5.13 -10.22
C VAL A 88 -9.21 -6.26 -10.10
N THR A 89 -8.07 -6.12 -10.78
CA THR A 89 -7.00 -7.13 -10.72
C THR A 89 -6.43 -7.25 -9.30
N TRP A 90 -6.29 -6.12 -8.59
CA TRP A 90 -5.75 -6.10 -7.24
C TRP A 90 -6.69 -6.80 -6.25
N VAL A 91 -8.00 -6.54 -6.30
CA VAL A 91 -9.00 -7.18 -5.43
C VAL A 91 -9.05 -8.69 -5.68
N ASN A 92 -9.13 -9.11 -6.95
CA ASN A 92 -9.07 -10.53 -7.32
C ASN A 92 -7.83 -11.21 -6.76
N ARG A 93 -6.66 -10.59 -6.99
CA ARG A 93 -5.38 -11.14 -6.57
C ARG A 93 -5.26 -11.26 -5.06
N HIS A 94 -5.70 -10.23 -4.32
CA HIS A 94 -5.58 -10.20 -2.87
C HIS A 94 -6.55 -11.18 -2.19
N ARG A 95 -7.80 -11.28 -2.68
CA ARG A 95 -8.75 -12.31 -2.21
C ARG A 95 -8.25 -13.72 -2.50
N HIS A 96 -7.68 -13.95 -3.69
CA HIS A 96 -7.05 -15.22 -4.05
C HIS A 96 -5.84 -15.54 -3.14
N HIS A 97 -5.02 -14.52 -2.82
CA HIS A 97 -3.92 -14.67 -1.87
C HIS A 97 -4.42 -15.10 -0.48
N HIS A 98 -5.44 -14.45 0.07
CA HIS A 98 -6.00 -14.86 1.38
C HIS A 98 -6.58 -16.27 1.37
N GLU A 99 -7.12 -16.74 0.25
CA GLU A 99 -7.65 -18.11 0.11
C GLU A 99 -6.51 -19.15 0.16
N PHE A 100 -5.33 -18.86 -0.36
CA PHE A 100 -4.22 -19.79 -0.53
C PHE A 100 -2.90 -19.33 0.12
N ALA A 101 -2.92 -18.35 1.00
CA ALA A 101 -1.73 -17.67 1.51
C ALA A 101 -0.55 -18.60 1.79
N ASP A 102 0.56 -18.41 1.08
CA ASP A 102 1.81 -19.19 1.11
C ASP A 102 1.71 -20.66 0.66
N HIS A 103 0.54 -21.09 0.18
CA HIS A 103 0.32 -22.45 -0.32
C HIS A 103 0.26 -22.52 -1.85
N ALA A 104 0.20 -23.74 -2.38
CA ALA A 104 0.05 -23.95 -3.82
C ALA A 104 -1.22 -23.26 -4.33
N GLY A 105 -1.06 -22.36 -5.30
CA GLY A 105 -2.15 -21.51 -5.83
C GLY A 105 -2.06 -20.05 -5.42
N ASP A 106 -1.28 -19.69 -4.39
CA ASP A 106 -1.08 -18.29 -4.02
C ASP A 106 -0.45 -17.50 -5.18
N PRO A 107 -1.12 -16.41 -5.66
CA PRO A 107 -0.58 -15.61 -6.75
C PRO A 107 0.59 -14.71 -6.34
N ASN A 108 0.84 -14.52 -5.05
CA ASN A 108 1.84 -13.59 -4.54
C ASN A 108 3.13 -14.29 -4.11
N LYS A 109 3.01 -15.37 -3.36
CA LYS A 109 4.15 -16.06 -2.79
C LYS A 109 3.78 -17.48 -2.38
N LEU A 110 4.65 -18.44 -2.74
CA LEU A 110 4.57 -19.82 -2.28
C LEU A 110 5.49 -20.03 -1.07
N ASP A 111 5.18 -21.02 -0.24
CA ASP A 111 6.08 -21.41 0.84
C ASP A 111 7.46 -21.78 0.29
N GLY A 112 8.50 -21.27 0.93
CA GLY A 112 9.89 -21.45 0.49
C GLY A 112 10.37 -20.56 -0.64
N ASP A 113 9.52 -19.67 -1.21
CA ASP A 113 9.93 -18.70 -2.22
C ASP A 113 10.99 -17.75 -1.65
N GLY A 114 12.15 -17.69 -2.34
CA GLY A 114 13.23 -16.78 -2.00
C GLY A 114 13.02 -15.36 -2.54
N PHE A 115 13.87 -14.43 -2.09
CA PHE A 115 13.84 -13.02 -2.48
C PHE A 115 13.71 -12.78 -3.99
N TRP A 116 14.52 -13.41 -4.79
CA TRP A 116 14.54 -13.21 -6.26
C TRP A 116 13.25 -13.70 -6.94
N ARG A 117 12.66 -14.77 -6.42
CA ARG A 117 11.38 -15.27 -6.92
C ARG A 117 10.26 -14.31 -6.59
N THR A 118 10.20 -13.82 -5.35
CA THR A 118 9.19 -12.83 -4.95
C THR A 118 9.37 -11.52 -5.71
N LEU A 119 10.60 -11.03 -5.89
CA LEU A 119 10.87 -9.85 -6.72
C LEU A 119 10.36 -10.03 -8.15
N TYR A 120 10.60 -11.21 -8.75
CA TYR A 120 10.05 -11.54 -10.08
C TYR A 120 8.53 -11.46 -10.09
N LEU A 121 7.83 -12.00 -9.08
CA LEU A 121 6.38 -11.97 -8.97
C LEU A 121 5.82 -10.56 -8.72
N CYS A 122 6.56 -9.69 -8.06
CA CYS A 122 6.19 -8.28 -7.92
C CYS A 122 6.23 -7.53 -9.27
N LEU A 123 7.13 -7.93 -10.18
CA LEU A 123 7.30 -7.31 -11.49
C LEU A 123 6.43 -7.99 -12.58
N PHE A 124 6.30 -9.32 -12.50
CA PHE A 124 5.62 -10.17 -13.48
C PHE A 124 4.65 -11.11 -12.74
N PRO A 125 3.49 -10.59 -12.31
CA PRO A 125 2.56 -11.35 -11.49
C PRO A 125 2.00 -12.57 -12.22
N TYR A 126 1.83 -13.68 -11.48
CA TYR A 126 1.10 -14.82 -11.98
C TYR A 126 -0.35 -14.48 -12.29
N PRO A 127 -0.97 -15.19 -13.24
CA PRO A 127 -2.42 -15.18 -13.40
C PRO A 127 -3.09 -15.52 -12.06
N CYS A 128 -4.12 -14.79 -11.73
CA CYS A 128 -4.99 -15.07 -10.59
C CYS A 128 -6.42 -15.27 -11.06
N ARG A 129 -7.30 -15.74 -10.19
CA ARG A 129 -8.74 -15.80 -10.46
C ARG A 129 -9.24 -14.40 -10.81
N ASP A 130 -10.22 -14.32 -11.69
CA ASP A 130 -10.82 -13.06 -12.16
C ASP A 130 -12.30 -12.91 -11.74
N ASP A 131 -12.80 -13.89 -10.99
CA ASP A 131 -14.19 -14.01 -10.53
C ASP A 131 -14.41 -13.59 -9.06
N LEU A 132 -13.40 -13.08 -8.37
CA LEU A 132 -13.49 -12.72 -6.94
C LEU A 132 -13.86 -11.24 -6.71
N ALA A 133 -13.70 -10.37 -7.71
CA ALA A 133 -13.97 -8.92 -7.62
C ALA A 133 -15.39 -8.59 -8.10
N GLU A 134 -16.40 -9.09 -7.40
CA GLU A 134 -17.82 -8.95 -7.78
C GLU A 134 -18.50 -7.68 -7.24
N ASP A 135 -17.80 -6.87 -6.47
CA ASP A 135 -18.35 -5.68 -5.80
C ASP A 135 -18.95 -4.68 -6.81
N ASP A 136 -20.16 -4.20 -6.54
CA ASP A 136 -20.87 -3.29 -7.45
C ASP A 136 -20.12 -1.97 -7.69
N ILE A 137 -19.35 -1.51 -6.71
CA ILE A 137 -18.53 -0.31 -6.87
C ILE A 137 -17.48 -0.48 -7.97
N LEU A 138 -16.89 -1.68 -8.12
CA LEU A 138 -15.90 -1.99 -9.14
C LEU A 138 -16.51 -1.97 -10.56
N LYS A 139 -17.81 -2.20 -10.67
CA LYS A 139 -18.58 -2.12 -11.93
C LYS A 139 -18.91 -0.68 -12.33
N SER A 140 -18.67 0.30 -11.48
CA SER A 140 -18.95 1.71 -11.78
C SER A 140 -18.00 2.29 -12.82
N ALA A 141 -18.44 3.34 -13.56
CA ALA A 141 -17.67 3.90 -14.67
C ALA A 141 -16.24 4.34 -14.31
N PRO A 142 -15.95 5.03 -13.17
CA PRO A 142 -14.58 5.37 -12.80
C PRO A 142 -13.68 4.16 -12.60
N PHE A 143 -14.18 3.10 -11.95
CA PHE A 143 -13.41 1.88 -11.72
C PHE A 143 -13.15 1.12 -13.02
N ARG A 144 -14.15 0.98 -13.89
CA ARG A 144 -13.97 0.37 -15.22
C ARG A 144 -12.97 1.15 -16.09
N MET A 145 -13.03 2.49 -16.04
CA MET A 145 -12.08 3.34 -16.74
C MET A 145 -10.65 3.09 -16.26
N VAL A 146 -10.43 3.13 -14.95
CA VAL A 146 -9.09 2.93 -14.35
C VAL A 146 -8.60 1.50 -14.59
N SER A 147 -9.47 0.51 -14.62
CA SER A 147 -9.09 -0.89 -14.87
C SER A 147 -8.78 -1.20 -16.34
N ASN A 148 -9.00 -0.24 -17.26
CA ASN A 148 -8.69 -0.43 -18.68
C ASN A 148 -7.17 -0.41 -18.92
N PRO A 149 -6.59 -1.36 -19.69
CA PRO A 149 -5.15 -1.39 -19.99
C PRO A 149 -4.63 -0.09 -20.64
N VAL A 150 -5.43 0.58 -21.47
CA VAL A 150 -5.07 1.88 -22.08
C VAL A 150 -4.90 2.94 -20.99
N TYR A 151 -5.77 2.92 -19.95
CA TYR A 151 -5.64 3.84 -18.83
C TYR A 151 -4.36 3.56 -18.02
N ALA A 152 -3.96 2.31 -17.86
CA ALA A 152 -2.71 1.95 -17.19
C ALA A 152 -1.50 2.60 -17.88
N VAL A 153 -1.44 2.56 -19.20
CA VAL A 153 -0.39 3.25 -19.99
C VAL A 153 -0.52 4.77 -19.85
N PHE A 154 -1.71 5.31 -20.04
CA PHE A 154 -1.99 6.74 -19.88
C PHE A 154 -1.54 7.27 -18.52
N SER A 155 -1.83 6.55 -17.44
CA SER A 155 -1.51 6.98 -16.07
C SER A 155 0.01 7.16 -15.83
N GLN A 156 0.86 6.37 -16.51
CA GLN A 156 2.31 6.53 -16.39
C GLN A 156 2.77 7.87 -16.99
N PHE A 157 2.25 8.21 -18.17
CA PHE A 157 2.54 9.49 -18.80
C PHE A 157 1.90 10.67 -18.05
N ALA A 158 0.67 10.50 -17.57
CA ALA A 158 -0.03 11.52 -16.81
C ALA A 158 0.68 11.85 -15.49
N SER A 159 1.05 10.84 -14.70
CA SER A 159 1.76 11.03 -13.43
C SER A 159 3.15 11.66 -13.64
N PHE A 160 3.88 11.25 -14.67
CA PHE A 160 5.13 11.91 -15.06
C PHE A 160 4.88 13.36 -15.50
N GLY A 161 3.90 13.57 -16.37
CA GLY A 161 3.55 14.90 -16.90
C GLY A 161 3.13 15.88 -15.81
N VAL A 162 2.32 15.43 -14.83
CA VAL A 162 1.97 16.26 -13.67
C VAL A 162 3.20 16.64 -12.85
N THR A 163 4.09 15.68 -12.58
CA THR A 163 5.35 15.94 -11.86
C THR A 163 6.20 16.96 -12.62
N TRP A 164 6.30 16.81 -13.95
CA TRP A 164 7.01 17.77 -14.80
C TRP A 164 6.34 19.15 -14.80
N LEU A 165 5.04 19.24 -14.89
CA LEU A 165 4.31 20.51 -14.83
C LEU A 165 4.51 21.23 -13.50
N VAL A 166 4.61 20.51 -12.40
CA VAL A 166 4.88 21.09 -11.07
C VAL A 166 6.28 21.69 -10.99
N PHE A 167 7.30 20.98 -11.43
CA PHE A 167 8.70 21.39 -11.25
C PHE A 167 9.31 22.11 -12.46
N ARG A 168 8.65 22.06 -13.63
CA ARG A 168 9.12 22.66 -14.88
C ARG A 168 10.50 22.19 -15.35
N ASP A 169 10.98 21.08 -14.80
CA ASP A 169 12.22 20.41 -15.18
C ASP A 169 11.95 18.91 -15.34
N TRP A 170 12.17 18.40 -16.56
CA TRP A 170 11.85 16.99 -16.86
C TRP A 170 12.84 16.00 -16.23
N LYS A 171 14.11 16.38 -16.03
CA LYS A 171 15.11 15.52 -15.39
C LYS A 171 14.79 15.34 -13.91
N TYR A 172 14.47 16.45 -13.26
CA TYR A 172 14.05 16.44 -11.87
C TYR A 172 12.74 15.69 -11.67
N ALA A 173 11.77 15.90 -12.56
CA ALA A 173 10.52 15.14 -12.55
C ALA A 173 10.76 13.63 -12.72
N LEU A 174 11.67 13.23 -13.61
CA LEU A 174 12.01 11.83 -13.85
C LEU A 174 12.63 11.18 -12.59
N VAL A 175 13.49 11.90 -11.88
CA VAL A 175 14.10 11.43 -10.63
C VAL A 175 13.04 11.19 -9.56
N ILE A 176 12.09 12.11 -9.37
CA ILE A 176 11.05 11.95 -8.36
C ILE A 176 10.06 10.84 -8.77
N TRP A 177 9.62 10.87 -10.03
CA TRP A 177 8.69 9.89 -10.58
C TRP A 177 9.26 8.46 -10.55
N GLY A 178 10.52 8.29 -10.95
CA GLY A 178 11.22 6.99 -10.91
C GLY A 178 11.46 6.51 -9.48
N GLY A 179 11.88 7.39 -8.60
CA GLY A 179 12.10 7.08 -7.19
C GLY A 179 10.83 6.57 -6.48
N LEU A 180 9.67 7.15 -6.76
CA LEU A 180 8.37 6.66 -6.26
C LEU A 180 8.11 5.20 -6.68
N ARG A 181 8.44 4.81 -7.91
CA ARG A 181 8.24 3.43 -8.41
C ARG A 181 9.19 2.45 -7.77
N ILE A 182 10.45 2.85 -7.59
CA ILE A 182 11.44 2.03 -6.89
C ILE A 182 11.03 1.84 -5.42
N PHE A 183 10.55 2.90 -4.78
CA PHE A 183 10.06 2.82 -3.41
C PHE A 183 8.80 1.93 -3.31
N ALA A 184 7.87 2.03 -4.26
CA ALA A 184 6.70 1.17 -4.33
C ALA A 184 7.08 -0.32 -4.50
N LEU A 185 8.11 -0.62 -5.28
CA LEU A 185 8.63 -1.98 -5.42
C LEU A 185 9.19 -2.51 -4.10
N TRP A 186 9.93 -1.70 -3.35
CA TRP A 186 10.40 -2.06 -2.01
C TRP A 186 9.24 -2.33 -1.05
N VAL A 187 8.18 -1.51 -1.07
CA VAL A 187 6.98 -1.73 -0.26
C VAL A 187 6.26 -3.02 -0.64
N ASN A 188 6.16 -3.32 -1.94
CA ASN A 188 5.64 -4.60 -2.41
C ASN A 188 6.45 -5.79 -1.89
N LEU A 189 7.78 -5.67 -1.86
CA LEU A 189 8.66 -6.69 -1.29
C LEU A 189 8.50 -6.82 0.23
N ILE A 190 8.23 -5.74 0.96
CA ILE A 190 7.88 -5.85 2.37
C ILE A 190 6.66 -6.75 2.51
N GLN A 191 5.58 -6.46 1.80
CA GLN A 191 4.31 -7.16 1.92
C GLN A 191 4.34 -8.61 1.42
N ASN A 192 5.15 -8.93 0.42
CA ASN A 192 5.12 -10.27 -0.20
C ASN A 192 6.35 -11.13 0.12
N TYR A 193 7.45 -10.57 0.61
CA TYR A 193 8.63 -11.32 0.98
C TYR A 193 8.89 -11.30 2.48
N TRP A 194 9.16 -10.12 3.05
CA TRP A 194 9.57 -10.04 4.44
C TRP A 194 8.44 -10.35 5.43
N THR A 195 7.21 -10.03 5.11
CA THR A 195 6.06 -10.38 5.96
C THR A 195 5.52 -11.80 5.73
N HIS A 196 6.04 -12.54 4.78
CA HIS A 196 5.70 -13.95 4.51
C HIS A 196 6.91 -14.88 4.65
N ASP A 197 7.87 -14.51 5.47
CA ASP A 197 9.04 -15.33 5.77
C ASP A 197 9.28 -15.33 7.29
N ARG A 198 9.12 -16.50 7.90
CA ARG A 198 9.19 -16.71 9.37
C ARG A 198 10.54 -16.32 10.01
N ARG A 199 11.55 -16.01 9.19
CA ARG A 199 12.84 -15.48 9.65
C ARG A 199 12.77 -14.00 10.06
N PHE A 200 11.70 -13.30 9.69
CA PHE A 200 11.56 -11.86 9.92
C PHE A 200 10.33 -11.55 10.77
N GLY A 201 10.39 -10.46 11.52
CA GLY A 201 9.26 -9.97 12.30
C GLY A 201 8.88 -10.80 13.52
N THR A 202 7.65 -10.65 13.95
CA THR A 202 7.02 -11.37 15.07
C THR A 202 5.74 -12.04 14.60
N ARG A 203 5.29 -13.06 15.34
CA ARG A 203 4.06 -13.79 15.04
C ARG A 203 3.22 -13.90 16.30
N ARG A 204 1.99 -13.42 16.23
CA ARG A 204 1.04 -13.47 17.34
C ARG A 204 0.08 -14.65 17.22
N TYR A 205 -0.43 -14.90 16.01
CA TYR A 205 -1.41 -15.93 15.72
C TYR A 205 -0.76 -17.08 14.94
N ASN A 206 -1.16 -18.29 15.27
CA ASN A 206 -0.59 -19.50 14.66
C ASN A 206 -1.48 -20.00 13.50
N ASP A 207 -1.70 -19.14 12.52
CA ASP A 207 -2.42 -19.51 11.30
C ASP A 207 -1.57 -20.42 10.40
N PRO A 208 -2.16 -21.15 9.44
CA PRO A 208 -1.42 -22.09 8.60
C PRO A 208 -0.42 -21.44 7.63
N ASP A 209 -0.57 -20.15 7.36
CA ASP A 209 0.34 -19.35 6.51
C ASP A 209 1.69 -19.01 7.17
N ASN A 210 2.51 -18.22 6.50
CA ASN A 210 3.79 -17.71 7.01
C ASN A 210 3.74 -16.23 7.38
N ALA A 211 2.54 -15.64 7.49
CA ALA A 211 2.39 -14.21 7.76
C ALA A 211 3.05 -13.79 9.08
N MET A 212 3.79 -12.69 9.04
CA MET A 212 4.58 -12.13 10.14
C MET A 212 4.28 -10.64 10.31
N ASN A 213 4.39 -10.14 11.53
CA ASN A 213 4.30 -8.70 11.82
C ASN A 213 5.68 -8.05 11.75
N ILE A 214 5.84 -7.04 10.92
CA ILE A 214 7.03 -6.16 10.89
C ILE A 214 6.64 -4.82 11.52
N GLY A 215 6.88 -4.69 12.83
CA GLY A 215 6.53 -3.49 13.58
C GLY A 215 7.58 -2.35 13.52
N ASP A 216 8.57 -2.44 12.63
CA ASP A 216 9.58 -1.39 12.46
C ASP A 216 8.92 -0.12 11.87
N TRP A 217 9.31 1.06 12.38
CA TRP A 217 8.63 2.32 12.09
C TRP A 217 8.54 2.65 10.58
N LEU A 218 9.63 2.51 9.82
CA LEU A 218 9.62 2.84 8.39
C LEU A 218 8.71 1.91 7.56
N PRO A 219 8.77 0.57 7.69
CA PRO A 219 7.78 -0.33 7.10
C PRO A 219 6.34 0.02 7.46
N VAL A 220 6.03 0.26 8.73
CA VAL A 220 4.68 0.61 9.18
C VAL A 220 4.17 1.87 8.50
N MET A 221 4.98 2.94 8.45
CA MET A 221 4.61 4.18 7.77
C MET A 221 4.49 3.98 6.24
N ALA A 222 5.41 3.24 5.65
CA ALA A 222 5.45 3.04 4.20
C ALA A 222 4.31 2.13 3.69
N THR A 223 3.87 1.17 4.48
CA THR A 223 2.82 0.21 4.11
C THR A 223 1.44 0.57 4.66
N PHE A 224 1.31 1.68 5.39
CA PHE A 224 0.09 2.02 6.13
C PHE A 224 -0.35 0.88 7.06
N SER A 225 0.61 0.34 7.81
CA SER A 225 0.47 -0.80 8.74
C SER A 225 0.14 -2.15 8.10
N ALA A 226 -0.02 -2.25 6.77
CA ALA A 226 -0.26 -3.53 6.11
C ALA A 226 0.91 -4.54 6.30
N CYS A 227 2.07 -4.09 6.83
CA CYS A 227 3.17 -4.98 7.24
C CYS A 227 2.96 -5.67 8.60
N LEU A 228 1.88 -5.39 9.32
CA LEU A 228 1.41 -6.18 10.46
C LEU A 228 0.58 -7.37 9.95
N GLN A 229 1.21 -8.18 9.11
CA GLN A 229 0.53 -9.10 8.23
C GLN A 229 -0.07 -10.30 8.96
N ASN A 230 0.57 -10.80 10.04
CA ASN A 230 0.00 -11.90 10.82
C ASN A 230 -1.28 -11.49 11.55
N ASN A 231 -1.34 -10.26 12.07
CA ASN A 231 -2.56 -9.71 12.66
C ASN A 231 -3.66 -9.57 11.59
N HIS A 232 -3.30 -9.02 10.44
CA HIS A 232 -4.21 -8.80 9.33
C HIS A 232 -4.76 -10.11 8.74
N HIS A 233 -3.93 -11.13 8.53
CA HIS A 233 -4.38 -12.43 8.02
C HIS A 233 -5.32 -13.15 9.00
N HIS A 234 -5.10 -12.98 10.29
CA HIS A 234 -5.97 -13.56 11.31
C HIS A 234 -7.34 -12.87 11.38
N TYR A 235 -7.36 -11.53 11.24
CA TYR A 235 -8.57 -10.72 11.28
C TYR A 235 -8.63 -9.73 10.10
N PRO A 236 -8.83 -10.21 8.87
CA PRO A 236 -8.69 -9.36 7.67
C PRO A 236 -9.72 -8.23 7.57
N ALA A 237 -10.89 -8.39 8.17
CA ALA A 237 -11.97 -7.39 8.12
C ALA A 237 -11.91 -6.35 9.25
N PHE A 238 -10.96 -6.44 10.20
CA PHE A 238 -10.85 -5.45 11.26
C PHE A 238 -9.99 -4.26 10.83
N LEU A 239 -10.47 -3.06 11.13
CA LEU A 239 -9.80 -1.82 10.73
C LEU A 239 -8.48 -1.59 11.45
N ARG A 240 -8.39 -2.01 12.71
CA ARG A 240 -7.17 -1.91 13.50
C ARG A 240 -6.31 -3.14 13.27
N THR A 241 -5.14 -2.93 12.68
CA THR A 241 -4.15 -4.01 12.45
C THR A 241 -3.15 -4.16 13.60
N SER A 242 -3.01 -3.16 14.49
CA SER A 242 -2.21 -3.29 15.71
C SER A 242 -2.99 -4.05 16.77
N HIS A 243 -2.47 -5.19 17.19
CA HIS A 243 -3.07 -6.05 18.21
C HIS A 243 -2.24 -6.12 19.50
N ASP A 244 -1.24 -5.27 19.62
CA ASP A 244 -0.41 -5.07 20.80
C ASP A 244 -0.25 -3.58 21.06
N PRO A 245 -0.27 -3.09 22.34
CA PRO A 245 -0.04 -1.68 22.64
C PRO A 245 1.30 -1.13 22.17
N ALA A 246 2.30 -1.98 21.94
CA ALA A 246 3.59 -1.61 21.40
C ALA A 246 3.61 -1.47 19.86
N GLU A 247 2.57 -1.94 19.17
CA GLU A 247 2.44 -1.83 17.72
C GLU A 247 1.84 -0.48 17.35
N PHE A 248 2.52 0.26 16.49
CA PHE A 248 2.00 1.50 15.92
C PHE A 248 1.16 1.20 14.68
N ASP A 249 -0.02 1.82 14.57
CA ASP A 249 -0.95 1.60 13.45
C ASP A 249 -1.22 2.90 12.69
N PHE A 250 -0.43 3.14 11.65
CA PHE A 250 -0.55 4.33 10.83
C PHE A 250 -1.81 4.27 9.92
N GLY A 251 -2.14 3.10 9.37
CA GLY A 251 -3.34 2.90 8.56
C GLY A 251 -4.62 3.19 9.34
N PHE A 252 -4.73 2.67 10.57
CA PHE A 252 -5.86 2.97 11.42
C PHE A 252 -5.98 4.47 11.78
N MET A 253 -4.85 5.18 11.93
CA MET A 253 -4.88 6.64 12.13
C MET A 253 -5.45 7.37 10.91
N THR A 254 -5.08 6.98 9.69
CA THR A 254 -5.64 7.59 8.46
C THR A 254 -7.13 7.30 8.32
N VAL A 255 -7.58 6.09 8.63
CA VAL A 255 -9.00 5.73 8.68
C VAL A 255 -9.76 6.61 9.70
N ARG A 256 -9.21 6.81 10.91
CA ARG A 256 -9.83 7.69 11.91
C ARG A 256 -9.99 9.13 11.42
N VAL A 257 -9.00 9.67 10.71
CA VAL A 257 -9.10 11.00 10.10
C VAL A 257 -10.22 11.01 9.03
N MET A 258 -10.27 10.01 8.16
CA MET A 258 -11.34 9.91 7.17
C MET A 258 -12.74 9.78 7.82
N LYS A 259 -12.86 9.01 8.91
CA LYS A 259 -14.09 8.91 9.72
C LYS A 259 -14.49 10.28 10.30
N SER A 260 -13.55 11.03 10.88
CA SER A 260 -13.82 12.36 11.44
C SER A 260 -14.26 13.40 10.41
N LEU A 261 -13.75 13.27 9.17
CA LEU A 261 -14.17 14.09 8.03
C LEU A 261 -15.49 13.61 7.39
N GLY A 262 -16.05 12.52 7.91
CA GLY A 262 -17.28 11.92 7.39
C GLY A 262 -17.15 11.38 5.97
N LEU A 263 -15.96 10.99 5.52
CA LEU A 263 -15.70 10.41 4.20
C LEU A 263 -15.98 8.91 4.17
N VAL A 264 -15.79 8.25 5.33
CA VAL A 264 -15.97 6.82 5.53
C VAL A 264 -16.67 6.54 6.87
N LYS A 265 -17.24 5.35 7.00
CA LYS A 265 -17.70 4.76 8.27
C LYS A 265 -17.28 3.28 8.29
N ALA A 266 -17.14 2.68 9.49
CA ALA A 266 -16.98 1.24 9.60
C ALA A 266 -18.22 0.54 9.03
N SER A 267 -18.04 -0.54 8.30
CA SER A 267 -19.12 -1.43 7.90
C SER A 267 -19.58 -2.26 9.11
N SER A 268 -20.65 -3.03 8.96
CA SER A 268 -21.13 -3.94 10.01
C SER A 268 -20.13 -5.04 10.37
N THR A 269 -19.14 -5.30 9.51
CA THR A 269 -18.07 -6.29 9.70
C THR A 269 -16.73 -5.66 10.09
N GLY A 270 -16.59 -4.34 9.94
CA GLY A 270 -15.35 -3.62 10.20
C GLY A 270 -15.33 -3.00 11.61
N ASP A 271 -15.20 -3.84 12.64
CA ASP A 271 -15.00 -3.36 14.00
C ASP A 271 -13.61 -2.74 14.16
N ASP A 272 -13.50 -1.81 15.10
CA ASP A 272 -12.23 -1.12 15.34
C ASP A 272 -11.19 -2.04 16.01
N MET A 273 -11.65 -3.07 16.74
CA MET A 273 -10.78 -4.00 17.48
C MET A 273 -11.36 -5.43 17.52
N PRO A 274 -10.51 -6.47 17.37
CA PRO A 274 -10.92 -7.84 17.57
C PRO A 274 -11.43 -8.11 19.00
N PRO A 275 -12.44 -8.98 19.18
CA PRO A 275 -13.10 -9.23 20.48
C PRO A 275 -12.15 -9.69 21.60
N ASP A 276 -11.16 -10.51 21.27
CA ASP A 276 -10.16 -11.02 22.22
C ASP A 276 -9.20 -9.94 22.74
N LEU A 277 -9.06 -8.84 22.00
CA LEU A 277 -8.26 -7.68 22.39
C LEU A 277 -9.08 -6.63 23.16
N ALA A 278 -10.35 -6.45 22.80
CA ALA A 278 -11.25 -5.57 23.52
C ALA A 278 -11.38 -5.92 24.99
N LEU A 279 -11.36 -7.23 25.33
CA LEU A 279 -11.40 -7.71 26.70
C LEU A 279 -10.14 -7.37 27.52
N ARG A 280 -8.98 -7.21 26.88
CA ARG A 280 -7.72 -6.85 27.58
C ARG A 280 -7.60 -5.36 27.90
N GLU A 281 -8.22 -4.48 27.10
CA GLU A 281 -8.26 -3.05 27.39
C GLU A 281 -9.22 -2.69 28.54
N ILE A 282 -10.20 -3.56 28.83
CA ILE A 282 -11.16 -3.37 29.93
C ILE A 282 -10.62 -3.86 31.29
N GLY A 283 -9.42 -4.42 31.35
CA GLY A 283 -8.72 -4.72 32.61
C GLY A 283 -9.33 -5.90 33.38
N PHE A 284 -9.80 -6.94 32.73
CA PHE A 284 -10.18 -8.23 33.31
C PHE A 284 -9.12 -9.29 33.07
#